data_b686d03ba55218c2bdf04a919f0d5720
#
_entry.id   b686d03ba55218c2bdf04a919f0d5720
#
_cell.length_a   1.000
_cell.length_b   1.000
_cell.length_c   1.000
_cell.angle_alpha   90.00
_cell.angle_beta   90.00
_cell.angle_gamma   90.00
#
_symmetry.space_group_name_H-M   'P 1'
#
loop_
_entity.id
_entity.type
_entity.pdbx_description
1 polymer ?
#
loop_
_entity_poly.entity_id
_entity_poly.type
_entity_poly.pdbx_seq_one_letter_code
_entity_poly.pdbx_strand_id
1 'polypeptide(L)'
;MNCKIKGAYQYRPARVAALCLAVLLAVLCLCTGCGNTTRTDPSEDGVLRVVCTTFPGWEFCRAVTGINEDGTGTAGVEVHIISKQGQDLHGYEPSAADIGLIATADVFVYVGGTSDAWVENALKAAGNKSLVTVSMMDVCPVMEEEVPEGAKDDHDHSDGDSDGDHGTEVEYDEHIWTSIRNDRLIVQAIADALVQADPAHEETYRANAAAYDEQLAELDAAYTDMVAGAARHTLLIADRYPFAYLMRDLGLTCYAAFPGCSSETQASFATQVFLVEKVKELGLPCIFMVDNGQGSVAASVSQQTGAEVLRLWSGQTLPEDPGMTYLDMLRENLENLKKALG
;
A
#
# COMPACT_ATOMS: atom_id res chain seq x y z
N MET A 1 -77.99 32.28 -47.66
CA MET A 1 -78.13 31.05 -46.86
C MET A 1 -77.14 31.11 -45.75
N ASN A 2 -77.64 31.32 -44.51
CA ASN A 2 -76.82 31.51 -43.29
C ASN A 2 -76.27 30.19 -42.74
N CYS A 3 -75.03 30.18 -42.44
CA CYS A 3 -74.53 29.15 -41.49
C CYS A 3 -73.63 29.82 -40.41
N LYS A 4 -74.20 29.97 -39.25
CA LYS A 4 -73.47 30.44 -38.04
C LYS A 4 -72.81 29.24 -37.40
N ILE A 5 -71.49 29.28 -37.19
CA ILE A 5 -70.79 28.42 -36.26
C ILE A 5 -70.28 29.31 -35.14
N LYS A 6 -70.97 29.21 -33.98
CA LYS A 6 -70.46 29.72 -32.69
C LYS A 6 -70.01 28.55 -31.88
N GLY A 7 -68.75 28.43 -31.66
CA GLY A 7 -68.18 27.56 -30.65
C GLY A 7 -67.17 28.37 -29.80
N ALA A 8 -67.71 29.03 -28.77
CA ALA A 8 -66.84 29.68 -27.76
C ALA A 8 -66.28 28.67 -26.75
N TYR A 9 -65.04 28.41 -26.87
CA TYR A 9 -64.31 27.67 -25.79
C TYR A 9 -64.22 28.57 -24.56
N GLN A 10 -64.99 28.29 -23.53
CA GLN A 10 -64.83 28.95 -22.24
C GLN A 10 -63.57 28.38 -21.51
N TYR A 11 -62.49 29.16 -21.55
CA TYR A 11 -61.37 28.94 -20.67
C TYR A 11 -61.78 29.11 -19.22
N ARG A 12 -61.68 28.03 -18.42
CA ARG A 12 -61.89 28.09 -16.97
C ARG A 12 -60.54 28.38 -16.31
N PRO A 13 -60.26 29.63 -15.90
CA PRO A 13 -58.93 30.04 -15.37
C PRO A 13 -58.52 29.27 -14.10
N ALA A 14 -59.51 28.83 -13.34
CA ALA A 14 -59.26 28.01 -12.13
C ALA A 14 -58.60 26.65 -12.41
N ARG A 15 -58.90 25.99 -13.55
CA ARG A 15 -58.27 24.69 -13.90
C ARG A 15 -56.87 24.84 -14.40
N VAL A 16 -56.55 25.93 -15.11
CA VAL A 16 -55.21 26.23 -15.56
C VAL A 16 -54.32 26.63 -14.37
N ALA A 17 -54.79 27.41 -13.43
CA ALA A 17 -54.10 27.77 -12.23
C ALA A 17 -53.80 26.55 -11.33
N ALA A 18 -54.76 25.61 -11.21
CA ALA A 18 -54.57 24.37 -10.46
C ALA A 18 -53.52 23.44 -11.13
N LEU A 19 -53.50 23.37 -12.47
CA LEU A 19 -52.52 22.59 -13.22
C LEU A 19 -51.10 23.18 -13.09
N CYS A 20 -50.99 24.52 -13.19
CA CYS A 20 -49.72 25.21 -12.98
C CYS A 20 -49.16 25.05 -11.56
N LEU A 21 -50.03 25.09 -10.55
CA LEU A 21 -49.65 24.86 -9.15
C LEU A 21 -49.20 23.42 -8.89
N ALA A 22 -49.90 22.43 -9.49
CA ALA A 22 -49.50 21.02 -9.42
C ALA A 22 -48.16 20.73 -10.09
N VAL A 23 -47.91 21.35 -11.25
CA VAL A 23 -46.60 21.24 -11.95
C VAL A 23 -45.50 21.95 -11.15
N LEU A 24 -45.78 23.09 -10.53
CA LEU A 24 -44.80 23.81 -9.69
C LEU A 24 -44.43 22.99 -8.43
N LEU A 25 -45.43 22.36 -7.79
CA LEU A 25 -45.23 21.47 -6.65
C LEU A 25 -44.48 20.18 -7.06
N ALA A 26 -44.74 19.61 -8.23
CA ALA A 26 -44.01 18.46 -8.75
C ALA A 26 -42.55 18.79 -9.07
N VAL A 27 -42.28 19.97 -9.61
CA VAL A 27 -40.91 20.47 -9.89
C VAL A 27 -40.16 20.75 -8.55
N LEU A 28 -40.83 21.32 -7.57
CA LEU A 28 -40.22 21.48 -6.22
C LEU A 28 -39.89 20.12 -5.56
N CYS A 29 -40.74 19.10 -5.71
CA CYS A 29 -40.44 17.76 -5.19
C CYS A 29 -39.30 17.05 -5.95
N LEU A 30 -39.08 17.37 -7.22
CA LEU A 30 -37.94 16.84 -8.02
C LEU A 30 -36.62 17.54 -7.67
N CYS A 31 -36.65 18.78 -7.19
CA CYS A 31 -35.45 19.51 -6.75
C CYS A 31 -34.99 19.16 -5.32
N THR A 32 -35.82 18.50 -4.51
CA THR A 32 -35.42 18.04 -3.17
C THR A 32 -34.82 16.63 -3.15
N GLY A 33 -34.67 15.99 -4.32
CA GLY A 33 -34.18 14.62 -4.46
C GLY A 33 -32.68 14.46 -4.77
N CYS A 34 -31.94 15.55 -4.94
CA CYS A 34 -30.47 15.50 -4.96
C CYS A 34 -29.95 16.06 -3.63
N GLY A 35 -30.19 15.32 -2.57
CA GLY A 35 -29.38 15.44 -1.38
C GLY A 35 -27.96 15.07 -1.76
N ASN A 36 -27.14 16.08 -2.03
CA ASN A 36 -25.70 15.94 -1.99
C ASN A 36 -25.41 15.64 -0.51
N THR A 37 -25.34 14.36 -0.14
CA THR A 37 -24.84 13.93 1.15
C THR A 37 -23.33 14.14 1.13
N THR A 38 -22.90 15.42 1.10
CA THR A 38 -21.59 15.76 1.60
C THR A 38 -21.64 15.50 3.08
N ARG A 39 -21.24 14.29 3.48
CA ARG A 39 -20.98 13.97 4.87
C ARG A 39 -20.02 15.02 5.40
N THR A 40 -20.49 15.86 6.32
CA THR A 40 -19.70 16.93 6.94
C THR A 40 -18.99 16.43 8.20
N ASP A 41 -19.38 15.25 8.68
CA ASP A 41 -18.75 14.51 9.77
C ASP A 41 -18.74 13.03 9.40
N PRO A 42 -17.54 12.41 9.19
CA PRO A 42 -17.40 10.99 8.86
C PRO A 42 -18.06 10.05 9.88
N SER A 43 -18.10 10.43 11.15
CA SER A 43 -18.60 9.61 12.25
C SER A 43 -20.11 9.77 12.56
N GLU A 44 -20.90 10.49 11.73
CA GLU A 44 -22.34 10.70 11.99
C GLU A 44 -23.16 9.39 12.11
N ASP A 45 -22.73 8.29 11.48
CA ASP A 45 -23.38 6.97 11.58
C ASP A 45 -22.77 6.08 12.67
N GLY A 46 -21.78 6.57 13.41
CA GLY A 46 -21.09 5.83 14.46
C GLY A 46 -20.18 4.70 13.96
N VAL A 47 -19.80 4.71 12.66
CA VAL A 47 -18.88 3.75 12.06
C VAL A 47 -17.52 4.42 11.80
N LEU A 48 -16.47 3.94 12.45
CA LEU A 48 -15.10 4.35 12.19
C LEU A 48 -14.63 3.69 10.88
N ARG A 49 -14.24 4.51 9.91
CA ARG A 49 -13.73 4.05 8.60
C ARG A 49 -12.25 4.33 8.47
N VAL A 50 -11.50 3.25 8.28
CA VAL A 50 -10.06 3.29 8.03
C VAL A 50 -9.80 2.87 6.60
N VAL A 51 -9.00 3.65 5.87
CA VAL A 51 -8.60 3.34 4.48
C VAL A 51 -7.08 3.24 4.42
N CYS A 52 -6.57 2.21 3.75
CA CYS A 52 -5.13 1.95 3.62
C CYS A 52 -4.74 1.76 2.16
N THR A 53 -3.50 2.13 1.80
CA THR A 53 -2.97 1.93 0.45
C THR A 53 -2.27 0.58 0.29
N THR A 54 -1.64 0.04 1.34
CA THR A 54 -0.79 -1.17 1.30
C THR A 54 -1.33 -2.29 2.16
N PHE A 55 -0.94 -3.53 1.83
CA PHE A 55 -1.28 -4.70 2.61
C PHE A 55 -0.75 -4.64 4.06
N PRO A 56 0.54 -4.31 4.34
CA PRO A 56 1.02 -4.16 5.71
C PRO A 56 0.24 -3.11 6.50
N GLY A 57 0.00 -1.93 5.93
CA GLY A 57 -0.80 -0.88 6.58
C GLY A 57 -2.21 -1.33 6.91
N TRP A 58 -2.84 -2.11 6.02
CA TRP A 58 -4.16 -2.68 6.25
C TRP A 58 -4.14 -3.73 7.37
N GLU A 59 -3.14 -4.62 7.40
CA GLU A 59 -2.96 -5.59 8.48
C GLU A 59 -2.71 -4.91 9.84
N PHE A 60 -1.89 -3.86 9.89
CA PHE A 60 -1.65 -3.11 11.11
C PHE A 60 -2.93 -2.42 11.62
N CYS A 61 -3.71 -1.82 10.72
CA CYS A 61 -4.99 -1.23 11.09
C CYS A 61 -5.97 -2.27 11.62
N ARG A 62 -6.06 -3.46 11.00
CA ARG A 62 -6.90 -4.55 11.46
C ARG A 62 -6.45 -5.06 12.84
N ALA A 63 -5.14 -5.25 13.02
CA ALA A 63 -4.60 -5.68 14.30
C ALA A 63 -4.94 -4.70 15.42
N VAL A 64 -4.74 -3.39 15.19
CA VAL A 64 -5.00 -2.35 16.20
C VAL A 64 -6.49 -2.17 16.45
N THR A 65 -7.34 -2.22 15.43
CA THR A 65 -8.80 -2.12 15.60
C THR A 65 -9.44 -3.40 16.12
N GLY A 66 -8.75 -4.54 16.07
CA GLY A 66 -9.29 -5.83 16.46
C GLY A 66 -10.29 -6.42 15.45
N ILE A 67 -10.18 -6.04 14.17
CA ILE A 67 -10.98 -6.62 13.09
C ILE A 67 -10.31 -7.88 12.57
N ASN A 68 -11.05 -9.00 12.57
CA ASN A 68 -10.59 -10.29 12.04
C ASN A 68 -10.62 -10.30 10.49
N GLU A 69 -10.05 -11.35 9.90
CA GLU A 69 -10.01 -11.54 8.44
C GLU A 69 -11.40 -11.63 7.80
N ASP A 70 -12.37 -12.19 8.50
CA ASP A 70 -13.75 -12.30 8.04
C ASP A 70 -14.57 -11.00 8.22
N GLY A 71 -13.92 -9.90 8.65
CA GLY A 71 -14.57 -8.62 8.93
C GLY A 71 -15.33 -8.58 10.25
N THR A 72 -15.27 -9.66 11.04
CA THR A 72 -15.83 -9.65 12.41
C THR A 72 -14.85 -9.05 13.40
N GLY A 73 -15.32 -8.54 14.51
CA GLY A 73 -14.46 -7.96 15.56
C GLY A 73 -15.11 -6.76 16.21
N THR A 74 -14.36 -5.68 16.39
CA THR A 74 -14.87 -4.47 17.05
C THR A 74 -16.05 -3.87 16.29
N ALA A 75 -17.21 -3.83 16.94
CA ALA A 75 -18.43 -3.30 16.33
C ALA A 75 -18.26 -1.82 15.95
N GLY A 76 -18.75 -1.44 14.77
CA GLY A 76 -18.70 -0.06 14.30
C GLY A 76 -17.35 0.36 13.71
N VAL A 77 -16.49 -0.59 13.32
CA VAL A 77 -15.22 -0.32 12.62
C VAL A 77 -15.22 -1.02 11.27
N GLU A 78 -14.78 -0.32 10.24
CA GLU A 78 -14.53 -0.84 8.88
C GLU A 78 -13.11 -0.49 8.46
N VAL A 79 -12.34 -1.50 7.98
CA VAL A 79 -10.98 -1.29 7.49
C VAL A 79 -10.92 -1.69 6.02
N HIS A 80 -10.63 -0.73 5.15
CA HIS A 80 -10.60 -0.90 3.70
C HIS A 80 -9.18 -0.78 3.16
N ILE A 81 -8.86 -1.59 2.17
CA ILE A 81 -7.64 -1.45 1.37
C ILE A 81 -8.02 -1.05 -0.06
N ILE A 82 -7.33 -0.07 -0.63
CA ILE A 82 -7.60 0.39 -2.00
C ILE A 82 -6.80 -0.39 -3.05
N SER A 83 -5.63 -0.94 -2.69
CA SER A 83 -4.87 -1.80 -3.61
C SER A 83 -5.60 -3.12 -3.86
N LYS A 84 -5.43 -3.66 -5.07
CA LYS A 84 -6.01 -4.95 -5.48
C LYS A 84 -4.94 -6.03 -5.46
N GLN A 85 -5.38 -7.28 -5.38
CA GLN A 85 -4.49 -8.43 -5.47
C GLN A 85 -3.58 -8.36 -6.71
N GLY A 86 -2.26 -8.50 -6.51
CA GLY A 86 -1.26 -8.45 -7.57
C GLY A 86 -1.04 -7.07 -8.20
N GLN A 87 -1.63 -6.01 -7.64
CA GLN A 87 -1.43 -4.64 -8.12
C GLN A 87 -0.16 -4.07 -7.51
N ASP A 88 0.76 -3.65 -8.37
CA ASP A 88 1.94 -2.89 -7.97
C ASP A 88 1.54 -1.45 -7.60
N LEU A 89 2.07 -0.94 -6.49
CA LEU A 89 1.81 0.41 -6.03
C LEU A 89 2.64 1.46 -6.77
N HIS A 90 3.79 1.06 -7.32
CA HIS A 90 4.60 1.93 -8.17
C HIS A 90 3.85 2.21 -9.48
N GLY A 91 3.29 3.39 -9.62
CA GLY A 91 2.44 3.77 -10.76
C GLY A 91 0.94 3.54 -10.53
N TYR A 92 0.50 3.35 -9.28
CA TYR A 92 -0.92 3.33 -8.96
C TYR A 92 -1.56 4.71 -9.17
N GLU A 93 -2.71 4.72 -9.85
CA GLU A 93 -3.55 5.90 -9.98
C GLU A 93 -4.92 5.64 -9.34
N PRO A 94 -5.37 6.50 -8.39
CA PRO A 94 -6.63 6.28 -7.71
C PRO A 94 -7.83 6.44 -8.64
N SER A 95 -8.79 5.54 -8.53
CA SER A 95 -10.08 5.68 -9.19
C SER A 95 -10.98 6.67 -8.47
N ALA A 96 -12.08 7.10 -9.11
CA ALA A 96 -13.08 7.92 -8.45
C ALA A 96 -13.73 7.22 -7.23
N ALA A 97 -13.75 5.88 -7.22
CA ALA A 97 -14.25 5.11 -6.08
C ALA A 97 -13.28 5.19 -4.89
N ASP A 98 -11.96 5.15 -5.14
CA ASP A 98 -10.94 5.27 -4.11
C ASP A 98 -10.96 6.66 -3.47
N ILE A 99 -11.11 7.72 -4.28
CA ILE A 99 -11.32 9.09 -3.78
C ILE A 99 -12.59 9.16 -2.92
N GLY A 100 -13.65 8.47 -3.33
CA GLY A 100 -14.90 8.37 -2.55
C GLY A 100 -14.70 7.69 -1.18
N LEU A 101 -13.90 6.62 -1.12
CA LEU A 101 -13.54 5.96 0.13
C LEU A 101 -12.74 6.91 1.04
N ILE A 102 -11.71 7.58 0.52
CA ILE A 102 -10.91 8.55 1.27
C ILE A 102 -11.77 9.71 1.77
N ALA A 103 -12.73 10.19 0.96
CA ALA A 103 -13.62 11.28 1.34
C ALA A 103 -14.52 10.95 2.55
N THR A 104 -14.82 9.68 2.78
CA THR A 104 -15.66 9.19 3.88
C THR A 104 -14.88 8.51 5.00
N ALA A 105 -13.56 8.47 4.91
CA ALA A 105 -12.69 7.88 5.92
C ALA A 105 -12.53 8.80 7.15
N ASP A 106 -12.30 8.20 8.30
CA ASP A 106 -11.88 8.86 9.53
C ASP A 106 -10.36 8.82 9.68
N VAL A 107 -9.74 7.72 9.23
CA VAL A 107 -8.29 7.54 9.21
C VAL A 107 -7.85 7.06 7.82
N PHE A 108 -6.78 7.64 7.28
CA PHE A 108 -6.16 7.23 6.03
C PHE A 108 -4.68 6.95 6.22
N VAL A 109 -4.26 5.72 5.93
CA VAL A 109 -2.88 5.24 6.09
C VAL A 109 -2.28 4.98 4.71
N TYR A 110 -1.15 5.60 4.42
CA TYR A 110 -0.44 5.47 3.14
C TYR A 110 1.08 5.47 3.36
N VAL A 111 1.83 5.09 2.34
CA VAL A 111 3.29 4.98 2.47
C VAL A 111 3.95 6.35 2.52
N GLY A 112 3.64 7.19 1.57
CA GLY A 112 4.37 8.41 1.24
C GLY A 112 5.34 8.18 0.07
N GLY A 113 6.18 9.16 -0.21
CA GLY A 113 7.15 9.07 -1.31
C GLY A 113 6.55 9.29 -2.69
N THR A 114 7.31 8.87 -3.71
CA THR A 114 7.02 9.13 -5.13
C THR A 114 5.81 8.33 -5.61
N SER A 115 5.65 7.09 -5.15
CA SER A 115 4.51 6.21 -5.50
C SER A 115 3.18 6.77 -5.00
N ASP A 116 3.20 7.53 -3.91
CA ASP A 116 2.02 8.17 -3.33
C ASP A 116 1.89 9.67 -3.69
N ALA A 117 2.60 10.16 -4.73
CA ALA A 117 2.50 11.55 -5.19
C ALA A 117 1.06 11.99 -5.53
N TRP A 118 0.18 11.04 -5.85
CA TRP A 118 -1.24 11.27 -6.10
C TRP A 118 -2.03 11.64 -4.83
N VAL A 119 -1.53 11.28 -3.63
CA VAL A 119 -2.25 11.42 -2.34
C VAL A 119 -2.62 12.87 -2.05
N GLU A 120 -1.71 13.81 -2.27
CA GLU A 120 -2.00 15.24 -2.04
C GLU A 120 -3.21 15.73 -2.85
N ASN A 121 -3.29 15.32 -4.12
CA ASN A 121 -4.40 15.66 -4.99
C ASN A 121 -5.70 14.94 -4.57
N ALA A 122 -5.59 13.67 -4.15
CA ALA A 122 -6.72 12.90 -3.64
C ALA A 122 -7.31 13.52 -2.37
N LEU A 123 -6.48 13.92 -1.41
CA LEU A 123 -6.90 14.59 -0.18
C LEU A 123 -7.60 15.93 -0.46
N LYS A 124 -7.08 16.70 -1.43
CA LYS A 124 -7.73 17.94 -1.88
C LYS A 124 -9.09 17.67 -2.53
N ALA A 125 -9.19 16.64 -3.36
CA ALA A 125 -10.43 16.25 -4.04
C ALA A 125 -11.46 15.67 -3.05
N ALA A 126 -11.03 14.88 -2.08
CA ALA A 126 -11.88 14.33 -1.03
C ALA A 126 -12.50 15.42 -0.14
N GLY A 127 -11.75 16.51 0.14
CA GLY A 127 -12.25 17.66 0.89
C GLY A 127 -12.61 17.38 2.35
N ASN A 128 -12.25 16.22 2.88
CA ASN A 128 -12.52 15.79 4.25
C ASN A 128 -11.53 16.46 5.22
N LYS A 129 -12.00 17.42 5.99
CA LYS A 129 -11.17 18.19 6.92
C LYS A 129 -10.97 17.52 8.28
N SER A 130 -11.76 16.50 8.59
CA SER A 130 -11.66 15.74 9.83
C SER A 130 -10.84 14.45 9.67
N LEU A 131 -10.39 14.15 8.45
CA LEU A 131 -9.56 13.00 8.16
C LEU A 131 -8.22 13.06 8.89
N VAL A 132 -7.91 12.03 9.66
CA VAL A 132 -6.60 11.83 10.26
C VAL A 132 -5.74 11.03 9.30
N THR A 133 -4.55 11.52 8.96
CA THR A 133 -3.65 10.84 8.02
C THR A 133 -2.41 10.30 8.72
N VAL A 134 -1.96 9.12 8.29
CA VAL A 134 -0.68 8.52 8.69
C VAL A 134 0.12 8.27 7.41
N SER A 135 1.18 9.05 7.20
CA SER A 135 2.22 8.75 6.23
C SER A 135 3.26 7.88 6.93
N MET A 136 3.46 6.65 6.44
CA MET A 136 4.39 5.72 7.09
C MET A 136 5.83 6.24 7.01
N MET A 137 6.23 6.87 5.90
CA MET A 137 7.56 7.44 5.75
C MET A 137 7.82 8.62 6.70
N ASP A 138 6.78 9.36 7.10
CA ASP A 138 6.94 10.47 8.03
C ASP A 138 7.19 10.01 9.48
N VAL A 139 6.83 8.77 9.81
CA VAL A 139 6.98 8.22 11.16
C VAL A 139 8.19 7.29 11.30
N CYS A 140 8.88 6.98 10.20
CA CYS A 140 10.01 6.07 10.16
C CYS A 140 11.31 6.77 9.75
N PRO A 141 12.48 6.29 10.19
CA PRO A 141 13.75 6.70 9.61
C PRO A 141 13.85 6.18 8.17
N VAL A 142 13.87 7.11 7.19
CA VAL A 142 13.97 6.79 5.78
C VAL A 142 15.42 6.61 5.32
N MET A 143 15.62 5.83 4.24
CA MET A 143 16.89 5.62 3.55
C MET A 143 16.78 6.09 2.11
N GLU A 144 17.88 6.56 1.53
CA GLU A 144 17.96 6.78 0.08
C GLU A 144 17.81 5.43 -0.64
N GLU A 145 17.15 5.43 -1.81
CA GLU A 145 17.02 4.22 -2.61
C GLU A 145 18.41 3.75 -3.08
N GLU A 146 18.73 2.49 -2.79
CA GLU A 146 19.97 1.86 -3.22
C GLU A 146 19.77 1.12 -4.53
N VAL A 147 20.65 1.39 -5.50
CA VAL A 147 20.79 0.55 -6.69
C VAL A 147 21.78 -0.59 -6.35
N PRO A 148 21.30 -1.83 -6.13
CA PRO A 148 22.17 -2.92 -5.74
C PRO A 148 23.17 -3.27 -6.84
N GLU A 149 24.31 -3.80 -6.43
CA GLU A 149 25.31 -4.29 -7.39
C GLU A 149 24.71 -5.43 -8.22
N GLY A 150 24.81 -5.32 -9.54
CA GLY A 150 24.15 -6.21 -10.52
C GLY A 150 22.94 -5.58 -11.21
N ALA A 151 22.27 -4.64 -10.56
CA ALA A 151 21.16 -3.89 -11.15
C ALA A 151 21.64 -2.64 -11.94
N LYS A 152 22.93 -2.31 -11.87
CA LYS A 152 23.50 -1.19 -12.64
C LYS A 152 23.64 -1.64 -14.08
N ASP A 153 22.89 -1.02 -14.99
CA ASP A 153 23.13 -1.15 -16.42
C ASP A 153 24.46 -0.52 -16.79
N ASP A 154 25.33 -1.26 -17.52
CA ASP A 154 26.56 -0.75 -18.12
C ASP A 154 26.32 0.28 -19.27
N HIS A 155 25.11 0.83 -19.36
CA HIS A 155 24.70 1.75 -20.41
C HIS A 155 24.77 3.24 -20.02
N ASP A 156 25.46 3.59 -18.95
CA ASP A 156 25.78 5.00 -18.68
C ASP A 156 26.93 5.47 -19.61
N HIS A 157 26.65 5.49 -20.91
CA HIS A 157 27.41 6.28 -21.88
C HIS A 157 26.89 7.72 -21.80
N SER A 158 27.27 8.42 -20.76
CA SER A 158 27.17 9.87 -20.72
C SER A 158 28.25 10.51 -21.60
N ASP A 159 28.06 10.41 -22.93
CA ASP A 159 28.64 11.33 -23.89
C ASP A 159 27.59 12.33 -24.34
N GLY A 160 27.45 13.41 -23.60
CA GLY A 160 26.52 14.48 -23.96
C GLY A 160 26.57 15.62 -22.97
N ASP A 161 27.46 16.58 -23.21
CA ASP A 161 27.42 17.92 -22.64
C ASP A 161 25.99 18.49 -22.71
N SER A 162 25.32 18.57 -21.56
CA SER A 162 24.23 19.48 -21.35
C SER A 162 24.36 20.06 -19.95
N ASP A 163 24.91 21.29 -19.90
CA ASP A 163 24.82 22.19 -18.77
C ASP A 163 23.32 22.42 -18.41
N GLY A 164 22.77 21.58 -17.58
CA GLY A 164 21.51 21.76 -16.90
C GLY A 164 21.72 21.32 -15.47
N ASP A 165 21.76 22.28 -14.56
CA ASP A 165 21.66 22.09 -13.11
C ASP A 165 20.28 21.46 -12.78
N HIS A 166 20.13 20.18 -13.07
CA HIS A 166 19.06 19.36 -12.49
C HIS A 166 19.63 18.84 -11.18
N GLY A 167 19.30 19.53 -10.10
CA GLY A 167 19.46 18.98 -8.77
C GLY A 167 18.86 17.58 -8.78
N THR A 168 19.68 16.55 -8.59
CA THR A 168 19.22 15.18 -8.41
C THR A 168 18.38 15.19 -7.14
N GLU A 169 17.05 15.16 -7.29
CA GLU A 169 16.17 14.94 -6.16
C GLU A 169 16.51 13.56 -5.59
N VAL A 170 16.81 13.52 -4.30
CA VAL A 170 17.14 12.28 -3.60
C VAL A 170 15.86 11.46 -3.54
N GLU A 171 15.84 10.29 -4.17
CA GLU A 171 14.76 9.34 -4.03
C GLU A 171 14.99 8.49 -2.77
N TYR A 172 13.94 8.35 -1.97
CA TYR A 172 13.96 7.51 -0.77
C TYR A 172 13.29 6.17 -1.07
N ASP A 173 13.83 5.10 -0.49
CA ASP A 173 13.23 3.78 -0.56
C ASP A 173 11.89 3.76 0.20
N GLU A 174 10.83 3.43 -0.51
CA GLU A 174 9.46 3.45 -0.01
C GLU A 174 9.06 2.14 0.71
N HIS A 175 9.89 1.09 0.65
CA HIS A 175 9.59 -0.22 1.22
C HIS A 175 9.89 -0.29 2.72
N ILE A 176 9.53 0.77 3.44
CA ILE A 176 9.85 0.98 4.86
C ILE A 176 9.33 -0.12 5.78
N TRP A 177 8.21 -0.75 5.42
CA TRP A 177 7.59 -1.85 6.16
C TRP A 177 8.39 -3.15 6.10
N THR A 178 9.40 -3.28 5.25
CA THR A 178 10.28 -4.46 5.25
C THR A 178 11.22 -4.49 6.46
N SER A 179 11.27 -3.44 7.26
CA SER A 179 11.90 -3.36 8.57
C SER A 179 10.88 -3.62 9.69
N ILE A 180 11.02 -4.69 10.43
CA ILE A 180 10.18 -4.98 11.61
C ILE A 180 10.26 -3.84 12.65
N ARG A 181 11.41 -3.15 12.73
CA ARG A 181 11.58 -2.00 13.63
C ARG A 181 10.76 -0.81 13.19
N ASN A 182 10.64 -0.57 11.89
CA ASN A 182 9.77 0.44 11.34
C ASN A 182 8.29 0.07 11.55
N ASP A 183 7.91 -1.22 11.36
CA ASP A 183 6.55 -1.69 11.58
C ASP A 183 6.04 -1.34 12.98
N ARG A 184 6.89 -1.49 13.99
CA ARG A 184 6.58 -1.14 15.37
C ARG A 184 6.27 0.35 15.54
N LEU A 185 6.99 1.23 14.84
CA LEU A 185 6.71 2.68 14.82
C LEU A 185 5.39 2.97 14.10
N ILE A 186 5.16 2.32 12.97
CA ILE A 186 3.94 2.48 12.18
C ILE A 186 2.71 2.04 12.97
N VAL A 187 2.77 0.88 13.62
CA VAL A 187 1.66 0.37 14.48
C VAL A 187 1.33 1.35 15.59
N GLN A 188 2.35 1.95 16.23
CA GLN A 188 2.12 2.96 17.26
C GLN A 188 1.47 4.24 16.70
N ALA A 189 1.92 4.71 15.53
CA ALA A 189 1.36 5.89 14.86
C ALA A 189 -0.10 5.65 14.43
N ILE A 190 -0.41 4.43 13.93
CA ILE A 190 -1.79 4.03 13.62
C ILE A 190 -2.66 4.04 14.87
N ALA A 191 -2.17 3.50 16.00
CA ALA A 191 -2.91 3.52 17.25
C ALA A 191 -3.21 4.95 17.71
N ASP A 192 -2.24 5.86 17.61
CA ASP A 192 -2.44 7.28 17.96
C ASP A 192 -3.46 7.97 17.03
N ALA A 193 -3.44 7.68 15.74
CA ALA A 193 -4.41 8.19 14.76
C ALA A 193 -5.83 7.67 15.03
N LEU A 194 -5.97 6.38 15.37
CA LEU A 194 -7.26 5.78 15.72
C LEU A 194 -7.82 6.37 17.01
N VAL A 195 -6.98 6.58 18.04
CA VAL A 195 -7.39 7.26 19.27
C VAL A 195 -7.83 8.70 19.02
N GLN A 196 -7.15 9.40 18.10
CA GLN A 196 -7.55 10.76 17.72
C GLN A 196 -8.92 10.78 17.02
N ALA A 197 -9.19 9.81 16.14
CA ALA A 197 -10.46 9.72 15.40
C ALA A 197 -11.60 9.17 16.27
N ASP A 198 -11.30 8.27 17.19
CA ASP A 198 -12.25 7.58 18.06
C ASP A 198 -11.71 7.40 19.49
N PRO A 199 -11.73 8.45 20.31
CA PRO A 199 -11.22 8.41 21.68
C PRO A 199 -12.00 7.46 22.62
N ALA A 200 -13.21 7.05 22.22
CA ALA A 200 -14.03 6.19 23.06
C ALA A 200 -13.44 4.76 23.19
N HIS A 201 -12.63 4.35 22.22
CA HIS A 201 -12.00 3.02 22.19
C HIS A 201 -10.47 3.06 22.43
N GLU A 202 -9.95 4.15 23.01
CA GLU A 202 -8.50 4.34 23.27
C GLU A 202 -7.86 3.12 23.95
N GLU A 203 -8.48 2.61 25.02
CA GLU A 203 -7.94 1.46 25.77
C GLU A 203 -7.78 0.21 24.88
N THR A 204 -8.78 -0.05 24.03
CA THR A 204 -8.75 -1.19 23.10
C THR A 204 -7.65 -1.04 22.06
N TYR A 205 -7.55 0.13 21.41
CA TYR A 205 -6.54 0.35 20.37
C TYR A 205 -5.13 0.26 20.93
N ARG A 206 -4.88 0.84 22.12
CA ARG A 206 -3.57 0.77 22.75
C ARG A 206 -3.22 -0.64 23.23
N ALA A 207 -4.17 -1.39 23.75
CA ALA A 207 -3.96 -2.78 24.16
C ALA A 207 -3.64 -3.68 22.95
N ASN A 208 -4.39 -3.54 21.87
CA ASN A 208 -4.18 -4.32 20.66
C ASN A 208 -2.84 -3.96 19.99
N ALA A 209 -2.51 -2.67 19.90
CA ALA A 209 -1.23 -2.21 19.37
C ALA A 209 -0.05 -2.77 20.18
N ALA A 210 -0.14 -2.76 21.51
CA ALA A 210 0.90 -3.33 22.38
C ALA A 210 1.04 -4.85 22.17
N ALA A 211 -0.06 -5.59 22.03
CA ALA A 211 -0.03 -7.02 21.77
C ALA A 211 0.57 -7.38 20.39
N TYR A 212 0.31 -6.54 19.37
CA TYR A 212 0.89 -6.72 18.04
C TYR A 212 2.38 -6.33 18.03
N ASP A 213 2.76 -5.24 18.72
CA ASP A 213 4.16 -4.81 18.90
C ASP A 213 4.99 -5.89 19.61
N GLU A 214 4.44 -6.60 20.59
CA GLU A 214 5.11 -7.73 21.25
C GLU A 214 5.44 -8.85 20.25
N GLN A 215 4.51 -9.21 19.35
CA GLN A 215 4.75 -10.22 18.32
C GLN A 215 5.82 -9.76 17.32
N LEU A 216 5.82 -8.49 16.92
CA LEU A 216 6.85 -7.91 16.06
C LEU A 216 8.22 -7.91 16.78
N ALA A 217 8.27 -7.57 18.07
CA ALA A 217 9.50 -7.58 18.84
C ALA A 217 10.10 -8.99 18.98
N GLU A 218 9.26 -10.01 19.17
CA GLU A 218 9.69 -11.42 19.19
C GLU A 218 10.28 -11.83 17.84
N LEU A 219 9.68 -11.40 16.73
CA LEU A 219 10.19 -11.67 15.38
C LEU A 219 11.52 -10.92 15.13
N ASP A 220 11.63 -9.62 15.47
CA ASP A 220 12.89 -8.87 15.31
C ASP A 220 14.04 -9.54 16.10
N ALA A 221 13.76 -10.01 17.32
CA ALA A 221 14.73 -10.77 18.11
C ALA A 221 15.12 -12.08 17.42
N ALA A 222 14.15 -12.84 16.88
CA ALA A 222 14.41 -14.10 16.20
C ALA A 222 15.23 -13.91 14.91
N TYR A 223 15.00 -12.84 14.16
CA TYR A 223 15.81 -12.47 13.00
C TYR A 223 17.24 -12.09 13.42
N THR A 224 17.38 -11.30 14.47
CA THR A 224 18.70 -10.91 15.02
C THR A 224 19.49 -12.14 15.48
N ASP A 225 18.87 -13.05 16.24
CA ASP A 225 19.49 -14.28 16.71
C ASP A 225 19.87 -15.21 15.55
N MET A 226 19.04 -15.28 14.51
CA MET A 226 19.33 -16.06 13.31
C MET A 226 20.61 -15.55 12.64
N VAL A 227 20.74 -14.24 12.41
CA VAL A 227 21.94 -13.66 11.79
C VAL A 227 23.17 -13.80 12.66
N ALA A 228 23.05 -13.67 14.00
CA ALA A 228 24.16 -13.86 14.92
C ALA A 228 24.75 -15.28 14.89
N GLY A 229 23.92 -16.28 14.55
CA GLY A 229 24.34 -17.68 14.40
C GLY A 229 24.69 -18.09 12.96
N ALA A 230 24.50 -17.22 11.98
CA ALA A 230 24.60 -17.55 10.57
C ALA A 230 26.05 -17.77 10.09
N ALA A 231 26.22 -18.74 9.21
CA ALA A 231 27.52 -19.00 8.57
C ALA A 231 27.80 -18.01 7.41
N ARG A 232 26.77 -17.40 6.87
CA ARG A 232 26.83 -16.43 5.74
C ARG A 232 26.10 -15.14 6.10
N HIS A 233 26.54 -14.04 5.53
CA HIS A 233 25.93 -12.72 5.72
C HIS A 233 25.61 -12.04 4.37
N THR A 234 25.51 -12.84 3.32
CA THR A 234 25.25 -12.34 1.96
C THR A 234 24.10 -13.12 1.34
N LEU A 235 23.18 -12.39 0.75
CA LEU A 235 22.02 -12.90 0.00
C LEU A 235 22.13 -12.52 -1.48
N LEU A 236 21.38 -13.23 -2.32
CA LEU A 236 21.16 -12.87 -3.70
C LEU A 236 19.68 -12.97 -4.04
N ILE A 237 19.10 -11.85 -4.47
CA ILE A 237 17.71 -11.75 -4.91
C ILE A 237 17.71 -11.66 -6.43
N ALA A 238 17.32 -12.74 -7.09
CA ALA A 238 17.23 -12.79 -8.55
C ALA A 238 15.90 -12.15 -9.03
N ASP A 239 15.60 -11.00 -8.50
CA ASP A 239 14.38 -10.22 -8.68
C ASP A 239 14.64 -8.75 -8.26
N ARG A 240 13.57 -7.95 -8.03
CA ARG A 240 13.62 -6.61 -7.44
C ARG A 240 14.12 -6.63 -6.00
N TYR A 241 14.63 -5.50 -5.52
CA TYR A 241 15.24 -5.35 -4.20
C TYR A 241 14.45 -4.43 -3.27
N PRO A 242 13.27 -4.83 -2.75
CA PRO A 242 12.50 -4.03 -1.81
C PRO A 242 12.96 -4.20 -0.34
N PHE A 243 14.11 -4.81 -0.08
CA PHE A 243 14.52 -5.24 1.27
C PHE A 243 15.69 -4.44 1.86
N ALA A 244 15.95 -3.22 1.37
CA ALA A 244 17.07 -2.42 1.86
C ALA A 244 17.00 -2.18 3.38
N TYR A 245 15.81 -1.89 3.90
CA TYR A 245 15.61 -1.71 5.35
C TYR A 245 15.85 -2.99 6.14
N LEU A 246 15.39 -4.15 5.66
CA LEU A 246 15.65 -5.44 6.31
C LEU A 246 17.14 -5.75 6.31
N MET A 247 17.83 -5.55 5.18
CA MET A 247 19.27 -5.79 5.08
C MET A 247 20.07 -4.88 6.00
N ARG A 248 19.72 -3.59 6.08
CA ARG A 248 20.32 -2.64 7.03
C ARG A 248 20.15 -3.13 8.49
N ASP A 249 18.92 -3.49 8.85
CA ASP A 249 18.58 -3.85 10.23
C ASP A 249 19.32 -5.13 10.70
N LEU A 250 19.59 -6.03 9.76
CA LEU A 250 20.27 -7.29 10.01
C LEU A 250 21.78 -7.25 9.71
N GLY A 251 22.29 -6.17 9.11
CA GLY A 251 23.70 -6.07 8.72
C GLY A 251 24.08 -7.07 7.62
N LEU A 252 23.15 -7.40 6.71
CA LEU A 252 23.36 -8.31 5.60
C LEU A 252 23.73 -7.55 4.33
N THR A 253 24.55 -8.17 3.49
CA THR A 253 24.85 -7.71 2.13
C THR A 253 23.89 -8.39 1.15
N CYS A 254 23.42 -7.67 0.13
CA CYS A 254 22.54 -8.23 -0.88
C CYS A 254 22.96 -7.84 -2.28
N TYR A 255 22.90 -8.80 -3.20
CA TYR A 255 22.97 -8.59 -4.65
C TYR A 255 21.58 -8.79 -5.23
N ALA A 256 21.20 -7.99 -6.24
CA ALA A 256 19.87 -8.13 -6.83
C ALA A 256 19.87 -7.85 -8.34
N ALA A 257 18.81 -8.31 -9.01
CA ALA A 257 18.65 -8.13 -10.46
C ALA A 257 18.18 -6.72 -10.81
N PHE A 258 17.36 -6.09 -9.94
CA PHE A 258 16.73 -4.78 -10.19
C PHE A 258 16.64 -3.95 -8.91
N PRO A 259 16.60 -2.61 -9.02
CA PRO A 259 16.21 -1.75 -7.90
C PRO A 259 14.83 -2.09 -7.33
N GLY A 260 14.53 -1.64 -6.11
CA GLY A 260 13.27 -1.94 -5.42
C GLY A 260 12.04 -1.44 -6.17
N CYS A 261 12.07 -0.21 -6.63
CA CYS A 261 10.97 0.47 -7.33
C CYS A 261 10.95 0.22 -8.84
N SER A 262 11.80 -0.70 -9.37
CA SER A 262 11.85 -0.99 -10.81
C SER A 262 10.58 -1.68 -11.31
N SER A 263 10.09 -1.26 -12.46
CA SER A 263 9.04 -1.96 -13.21
C SER A 263 9.59 -3.03 -14.16
N GLU A 264 10.91 -3.21 -14.20
CA GLU A 264 11.56 -4.18 -15.08
C GLU A 264 11.30 -5.63 -14.64
N THR A 265 11.09 -6.48 -15.60
CA THR A 265 10.82 -7.92 -15.39
C THR A 265 11.82 -8.83 -16.09
N GLN A 266 12.72 -8.24 -16.90
CA GLN A 266 13.72 -8.98 -17.69
C GLN A 266 15.11 -8.38 -17.45
N ALA A 267 15.93 -9.12 -16.73
CA ALA A 267 17.33 -8.73 -16.53
C ALA A 267 18.13 -8.79 -17.84
N SER A 268 19.05 -7.83 -18.00
CA SER A 268 20.01 -7.84 -19.10
C SER A 268 20.85 -9.13 -19.07
N PHE A 269 21.46 -9.48 -20.20
CA PHE A 269 22.37 -10.63 -20.25
C PHE A 269 23.57 -10.44 -19.30
N ALA A 270 24.07 -9.21 -19.18
CA ALA A 270 25.17 -8.87 -18.27
C ALA A 270 24.76 -9.09 -16.81
N THR A 271 23.58 -8.61 -16.41
CA THR A 271 23.02 -8.84 -15.08
C THR A 271 22.89 -10.32 -14.77
N GLN A 272 22.35 -11.13 -15.70
CA GLN A 272 22.19 -12.58 -15.48
C GLN A 272 23.56 -13.27 -15.31
N VAL A 273 24.57 -12.92 -16.12
CA VAL A 273 25.93 -13.45 -15.97
C VAL A 273 26.52 -13.06 -14.63
N PHE A 274 26.41 -11.80 -14.24
CA PHE A 274 26.88 -11.32 -12.94
C PHE A 274 26.26 -12.11 -11.77
N LEU A 275 24.94 -12.29 -11.76
CA LEU A 275 24.27 -13.05 -10.70
C LEU A 275 24.74 -14.51 -10.64
N VAL A 276 24.90 -15.17 -11.78
CA VAL A 276 25.41 -16.54 -11.86
C VAL A 276 26.85 -16.63 -11.33
N GLU A 277 27.70 -15.68 -11.66
CA GLU A 277 29.07 -15.62 -11.16
C GLU A 277 29.11 -15.39 -9.66
N LYS A 278 28.28 -14.49 -9.12
CA LYS A 278 28.19 -14.23 -7.68
C LYS A 278 27.72 -15.44 -6.88
N VAL A 279 26.70 -16.17 -7.36
CA VAL A 279 26.26 -17.42 -6.72
C VAL A 279 27.40 -18.42 -6.63
N LYS A 280 28.19 -18.61 -7.73
CA LYS A 280 29.32 -19.53 -7.78
C LYS A 280 30.50 -19.07 -6.93
N GLU A 281 30.85 -17.80 -6.99
CA GLU A 281 31.94 -17.17 -6.24
C GLU A 281 31.71 -17.32 -4.71
N LEU A 282 30.49 -17.04 -4.26
CA LEU A 282 30.14 -17.02 -2.84
C LEU A 282 29.63 -18.41 -2.35
N GLY A 283 29.45 -19.36 -3.25
CA GLY A 283 28.91 -20.68 -2.91
C GLY A 283 27.55 -20.61 -2.25
N LEU A 284 26.66 -19.75 -2.77
CA LEU A 284 25.33 -19.57 -2.20
C LEU A 284 24.47 -20.81 -2.46
N PRO A 285 23.90 -21.44 -1.41
CA PRO A 285 23.05 -22.62 -1.58
C PRO A 285 21.67 -22.28 -2.11
N CYS A 286 21.21 -21.04 -1.84
CA CYS A 286 19.89 -20.54 -2.20
C CYS A 286 19.99 -19.14 -2.81
N ILE A 287 19.01 -18.82 -3.63
CA ILE A 287 18.72 -17.49 -4.15
C ILE A 287 17.25 -17.16 -3.90
N PHE A 288 16.91 -15.88 -3.94
CA PHE A 288 15.56 -15.44 -3.64
C PHE A 288 14.85 -14.88 -4.86
N MET A 289 13.53 -15.03 -4.87
CA MET A 289 12.59 -14.28 -5.68
C MET A 289 11.57 -13.61 -4.75
N VAL A 290 11.00 -12.49 -5.16
CA VAL A 290 9.93 -11.82 -4.41
C VAL A 290 8.56 -12.45 -4.68
N ASP A 291 7.61 -12.24 -3.78
CA ASP A 291 6.27 -12.80 -3.82
C ASP A 291 5.48 -12.44 -5.09
N ASN A 292 5.66 -11.22 -5.60
CA ASN A 292 5.01 -10.72 -6.82
C ASN A 292 5.90 -10.77 -8.06
N GLY A 293 7.08 -11.41 -7.98
CA GLY A 293 8.03 -11.56 -9.08
C GLY A 293 7.61 -12.63 -10.09
N GLN A 294 8.05 -12.48 -11.36
CA GLN A 294 7.79 -13.47 -12.42
C GLN A 294 8.68 -14.72 -12.31
N GLY A 295 9.75 -14.67 -11.52
CA GLY A 295 10.66 -15.77 -11.27
C GLY A 295 11.52 -16.22 -12.46
N SER A 296 11.47 -15.55 -13.62
CA SER A 296 12.21 -15.95 -14.83
C SER A 296 13.71 -15.84 -14.64
N VAL A 297 14.19 -14.75 -13.99
CA VAL A 297 15.60 -14.54 -13.69
C VAL A 297 16.08 -15.57 -12.65
N ALA A 298 15.31 -15.77 -11.59
CA ALA A 298 15.62 -16.77 -10.56
C ALA A 298 15.72 -18.18 -11.14
N ALA A 299 14.79 -18.58 -12.02
CA ALA A 299 14.84 -19.86 -12.71
C ALA A 299 16.09 -20.02 -13.59
N SER A 300 16.48 -18.96 -14.34
CA SER A 300 17.67 -18.96 -15.17
C SER A 300 18.96 -19.12 -14.34
N VAL A 301 19.10 -18.36 -13.26
CA VAL A 301 20.25 -18.42 -12.36
C VAL A 301 20.32 -19.78 -11.66
N SER A 302 19.20 -20.28 -11.14
CA SER A 302 19.12 -21.62 -10.51
C SER A 302 19.55 -22.74 -11.47
N GLN A 303 19.08 -22.72 -12.72
CA GLN A 303 19.45 -23.71 -13.72
C GLN A 303 20.95 -23.76 -13.97
N GLN A 304 21.66 -22.62 -13.93
CA GLN A 304 23.09 -22.51 -14.22
C GLN A 304 23.99 -22.75 -13.00
N THR A 305 23.44 -22.65 -11.80
CA THR A 305 24.21 -22.72 -10.53
C THR A 305 23.86 -23.93 -9.69
N GLY A 306 22.64 -24.44 -9.81
CA GLY A 306 22.07 -25.44 -8.91
C GLY A 306 21.57 -24.89 -7.58
N ALA A 307 21.62 -23.55 -7.36
CA ALA A 307 21.09 -22.93 -6.16
C ALA A 307 19.57 -23.09 -6.09
N GLU A 308 19.04 -23.37 -4.91
CA GLU A 308 17.61 -23.49 -4.67
C GLU A 308 16.96 -22.11 -4.72
N VAL A 309 15.80 -22.00 -5.36
CA VAL A 309 15.01 -20.76 -5.38
C VAL A 309 14.06 -20.76 -4.18
N LEU A 310 14.19 -19.77 -3.31
CA LEU A 310 13.31 -19.53 -2.18
C LEU A 310 12.50 -18.25 -2.41
N ARG A 311 11.33 -18.16 -1.78
CA ARG A 311 10.53 -16.93 -1.79
C ARG A 311 10.96 -16.03 -0.63
N LEU A 312 10.97 -14.73 -0.88
CA LEU A 312 11.04 -13.71 0.15
C LEU A 312 9.83 -12.79 -0.02
N TRP A 313 8.96 -12.79 0.98
CA TRP A 313 7.74 -12.00 0.97
C TRP A 313 8.09 -10.54 1.19
N SER A 314 7.76 -9.69 0.24
CA SER A 314 7.89 -8.24 0.36
C SER A 314 6.70 -7.61 1.09
N GLY A 315 5.55 -8.29 1.09
CA GLY A 315 4.30 -7.74 1.61
C GLY A 315 3.73 -6.59 0.79
N GLN A 316 4.31 -6.29 -0.38
CA GLN A 316 3.88 -5.16 -1.22
C GLN A 316 2.47 -5.36 -1.77
N THR A 317 2.07 -6.61 -2.03
CA THR A 317 0.78 -6.94 -2.60
C THR A 317 -0.02 -7.85 -1.67
N LEU A 318 -1.35 -7.84 -1.82
CA LEU A 318 -2.22 -8.80 -1.15
C LEU A 318 -1.83 -10.23 -1.54
N PRO A 319 -1.69 -11.15 -0.56
CA PRO A 319 -1.38 -12.54 -0.84
C PRO A 319 -2.50 -13.23 -1.61
N GLU A 320 -2.14 -14.29 -2.36
CA GLU A 320 -3.13 -15.15 -3.04
C GLU A 320 -3.98 -15.94 -2.04
N ASP A 321 -3.37 -16.39 -0.93
CA ASP A 321 -4.09 -17.02 0.19
C ASP A 321 -4.67 -15.93 1.09
N PRO A 322 -6.00 -15.78 1.15
CA PRO A 322 -6.63 -14.77 1.98
C PRO A 322 -6.38 -14.96 3.49
N GLY A 323 -6.01 -16.17 3.92
CA GLY A 323 -5.71 -16.47 5.32
C GLY A 323 -4.26 -16.19 5.72
N MET A 324 -3.40 -15.76 4.77
CA MET A 324 -2.01 -15.43 5.08
C MET A 324 -1.92 -14.01 5.64
N THR A 325 -1.46 -13.91 6.89
CA THR A 325 -1.24 -12.63 7.56
C THR A 325 0.16 -12.07 7.24
N TYR A 326 0.36 -10.80 7.50
CA TYR A 326 1.69 -10.18 7.39
C TYR A 326 2.71 -10.83 8.34
N LEU A 327 2.30 -11.20 9.56
CA LEU A 327 3.17 -11.92 10.50
C LEU A 327 3.55 -13.32 9.97
N ASP A 328 2.69 -14.00 9.23
CA ASP A 328 3.01 -15.30 8.62
C ASP A 328 4.04 -15.14 7.51
N MET A 329 3.96 -14.07 6.71
CA MET A 329 4.99 -13.71 5.74
C MET A 329 6.35 -13.50 6.41
N LEU A 330 6.40 -12.75 7.50
CA LEU A 330 7.63 -12.55 8.27
C LEU A 330 8.19 -13.88 8.82
N ARG A 331 7.33 -14.77 9.33
CA ARG A 331 7.75 -16.10 9.83
C ARG A 331 8.32 -16.97 8.71
N GLU A 332 7.67 -16.99 7.54
CA GLU A 332 8.17 -17.73 6.38
C GLU A 332 9.49 -17.15 5.88
N ASN A 333 9.63 -15.83 5.82
CA ASN A 333 10.88 -15.15 5.51
C ASN A 333 12.00 -15.57 6.45
N LEU A 334 11.74 -15.61 7.76
CA LEU A 334 12.73 -16.05 8.76
C LEU A 334 13.23 -17.48 8.47
N GLU A 335 12.32 -18.42 8.18
CA GLU A 335 12.70 -19.80 7.88
C GLU A 335 13.50 -19.93 6.58
N ASN A 336 13.11 -19.15 5.54
CA ASN A 336 13.83 -19.14 4.28
C ASN A 336 15.23 -18.49 4.42
N LEU A 337 15.36 -17.43 5.22
CA LEU A 337 16.64 -16.82 5.54
C LEU A 337 17.55 -17.76 6.35
N LYS A 338 17.04 -18.47 7.36
CA LYS A 338 17.79 -19.51 8.09
C LYS A 338 18.38 -20.54 7.14
N LYS A 339 17.59 -21.00 6.16
CA LYS A 339 18.04 -21.99 5.18
C LYS A 339 19.13 -21.44 4.26
N ALA A 340 19.06 -20.18 3.86
CA ALA A 340 20.03 -19.56 3.00
C ALA A 340 21.33 -19.17 3.70
N LEU A 341 21.26 -18.71 4.93
CA LEU A 341 22.41 -18.20 5.68
C LEU A 341 23.15 -19.31 6.46
N GLY A 342 22.50 -20.42 6.77
CA GLY A 342 23.09 -21.63 7.36
C GLY A 342 23.08 -21.64 8.87
#